data_eee7c08c754f7b8f094dd3071c686e23
#
_entry.id   eee7c08c754f7b8f094dd3071c686e23
#
_cell.length_a   1.000
_cell.length_b   1.000
_cell.length_c   1.000
_cell.angle_alpha   90.00
_cell.angle_beta   90.00
_cell.angle_gamma   90.00
#
_symmetry.space_group_name_H-M   'P 1'
#
loop_
_entity.id
_entity.type
_entity.pdbx_description
1 polymer ?
#
loop_
_entity_poly.entity_id
_entity_poly.type
_entity_poly.pdbx_seq_one_letter_code
_entity_poly.pdbx_strand_id
1 'polypeptide(L)' 'MELSRQHVVQVLRHAGMRELADLAETTLPDPVDSKTLDQFCAAHGISGSSLMDRMGASP' A
#
# COMPACT_ATOMS: atom_id res chain seq x y z
N MET A 1 -2.85 -7.88 10.71
CA MET A 1 -3.42 -8.24 9.41
C MET A 1 -2.37 -8.10 8.34
N GLU A 2 -2.22 -9.11 7.52
CA GLU A 2 -1.18 -9.13 6.49
C GLU A 2 -1.80 -9.04 5.11
N LEU A 3 -1.12 -8.32 4.23
CA LEU A 3 -1.58 -8.10 2.87
C LEU A 3 -0.51 -8.59 1.91
N SER A 4 -0.94 -9.04 0.73
CA SER A 4 0.00 -9.39 -0.32
C SER A 4 0.68 -8.11 -0.83
N ARG A 5 2.01 -8.15 -0.95
CA ARG A 5 2.75 -7.02 -1.50
C ARG A 5 2.26 -6.70 -2.91
N GLN A 6 2.01 -7.74 -3.71
CA GLN A 6 1.51 -7.56 -5.06
C GLN A 6 0.17 -6.82 -5.07
N HIS A 7 -0.70 -7.14 -4.13
CA HIS A 7 -1.99 -6.46 -4.01
C HIS A 7 -1.79 -4.96 -3.73
N VAL A 8 -0.88 -4.65 -2.80
CA VAL A 8 -0.57 -3.26 -2.47
C VAL A 8 -0.02 -2.52 -3.70
N VAL A 9 0.89 -3.15 -4.42
CA VAL A 9 1.48 -2.57 -5.62
C VAL A 9 0.40 -2.28 -6.67
N GLN A 10 -0.51 -3.22 -6.87
CA GLN A 10 -1.60 -3.03 -7.84
C GLN A 10 -2.52 -1.88 -7.44
N VAL A 11 -2.85 -1.79 -6.16
CA VAL A 11 -3.70 -0.69 -5.68
C VAL A 11 -3.02 0.66 -5.94
N LEU A 12 -1.74 0.75 -5.67
CA LEU A 12 -0.99 1.98 -5.90
C LEU A 12 -0.97 2.35 -7.38
N ARG A 13 -0.79 1.36 -8.26
CA ARG A 13 -0.81 1.61 -9.70
C ARG A 13 -2.18 2.10 -10.17
N HIS A 14 -3.24 1.48 -9.67
CA HIS A 14 -4.60 1.88 -10.04
C HIS A 14 -4.94 3.26 -9.52
N ALA A 15 -4.29 3.68 -8.44
CA ALA A 15 -4.47 5.01 -7.89
C ALA A 15 -3.63 6.06 -8.63
N GLY A 16 -2.86 5.66 -9.63
CA GLY A 16 -2.00 6.58 -10.39
C GLY A 16 -0.67 6.86 -9.73
N MET A 17 -0.30 6.08 -8.73
CA MET A 17 0.94 6.28 -7.96
C MET A 17 2.00 5.29 -8.40
N ARG A 18 2.43 5.40 -9.65
CA ARG A 18 3.37 4.43 -10.23
C ARG A 18 4.70 4.39 -9.49
N GLU A 19 5.23 5.55 -9.16
CA GLU A 19 6.52 5.63 -8.47
C GLU A 19 6.45 4.96 -7.10
N LEU A 20 5.36 5.18 -6.38
CA LEU A 20 5.16 4.54 -5.09
C LEU A 20 4.94 3.04 -5.24
N ALA A 21 4.26 2.63 -6.30
CA ALA A 21 4.08 1.20 -6.58
C ALA A 21 5.42 0.51 -6.79
N ASP A 22 6.30 1.12 -7.56
CA ASP A 22 7.63 0.57 -7.79
C ASP A 22 8.44 0.54 -6.50
N LEU A 23 8.35 1.59 -5.71
CA LEU A 23 9.03 1.65 -4.42
C LEU A 23 8.52 0.58 -3.47
N ALA A 24 7.20 0.40 -3.42
CA ALA A 24 6.59 -0.62 -2.58
C ALA A 24 7.07 -2.01 -2.96
N GLU A 25 7.20 -2.27 -4.26
CA GLU A 25 7.62 -3.57 -4.75
C GLU A 25 9.03 -3.92 -4.28
N THR A 26 9.91 -2.93 -4.17
CA THR A 26 11.29 -3.15 -3.78
C THR A 26 11.55 -2.95 -2.28
N THR A 27 10.70 -2.18 -1.62
CA THR A 27 10.93 -1.77 -0.23
C THR A 27 10.11 -2.59 0.76
N LEU A 28 8.87 -2.89 0.42
CA LEU A 28 7.98 -3.59 1.34
C LEU A 28 8.26 -5.09 1.34
N PRO A 29 8.11 -5.74 2.51
CA PRO A 29 8.23 -7.20 2.58
C PRO A 29 6.98 -7.86 2.01
N ASP A 30 7.04 -9.16 1.81
CA ASP A 30 5.90 -9.94 1.37
C ASP A 30 5.74 -11.13 2.31
N PRO A 31 4.67 -11.20 3.08
CA PRO A 31 3.51 -10.31 3.09
C PRO A 31 3.77 -8.98 3.79
N VAL A 32 2.92 -8.00 3.52
CA VAL A 32 3.01 -6.67 4.11
C VAL A 32 2.10 -6.61 5.34
N ASP A 33 2.66 -6.28 6.48
CA ASP A 33 1.88 -6.04 7.68
C ASP A 33 1.19 -4.68 7.56
N SER A 34 -0.03 -4.57 8.06
CA SER A 34 -0.78 -3.31 8.00
C SER A 34 -0.04 -2.16 8.67
N LYS A 35 0.69 -2.44 9.74
CA LYS A 35 1.48 -1.44 10.43
C LYS A 35 2.63 -0.94 9.54
N THR A 36 3.29 -1.85 8.85
CA THR A 36 4.37 -1.51 7.93
C THR A 36 3.84 -0.68 6.77
N LEU A 37 2.69 -1.06 6.24
CA LEU A 37 2.05 -0.33 5.18
C LEU A 37 1.68 1.09 5.62
N ASP A 38 1.15 1.22 6.83
CA ASP A 38 0.78 2.51 7.38
C ASP A 38 2.02 3.43 7.50
N GLN A 39 3.12 2.88 7.98
CA GLN A 39 4.38 3.62 8.08
C GLN A 39 4.90 4.04 6.71
N PHE A 40 4.80 3.16 5.73
CA PHE A 40 5.21 3.46 4.37
C PHE A 40 4.37 4.62 3.80
N CYS A 41 3.06 4.55 3.98
CA CYS A 41 2.16 5.60 3.50
C CYS A 41 2.45 6.93 4.19
N ALA A 42 2.66 6.91 5.49
CA ALA A 42 2.97 8.13 6.24
C ALA A 42 4.27 8.77 5.77
N ALA A 43 5.27 7.95 5.47
CA ALA A 43 6.57 8.45 5.00
C ALA A 43 6.46 9.12 3.63
N HIS A 44 5.45 8.76 2.85
CA HIS A 44 5.25 9.30 1.51
C HIS A 44 4.06 10.25 1.42
N GLY A 45 3.52 10.67 2.56
CA GLY A 45 2.44 11.65 2.61
C GLY A 45 1.09 11.12 2.16
N ILE A 46 0.87 9.82 2.25
CA ILE A 46 -0.40 9.20 1.89
C ILE A 46 -1.15 8.81 3.15
N SER A 47 -2.48 9.00 3.13
CA SER A 47 -3.32 8.54 4.22
C SER A 47 -3.50 7.04 4.13
N GLY A 48 -3.15 6.31 5.19
CA GLY A 48 -3.33 4.87 5.24
C GLY A 48 -4.79 4.47 5.10
N SER A 49 -5.70 5.24 5.69
CA SER A 49 -7.13 4.92 5.58
C SER A 49 -7.66 5.11 4.16
N SER A 50 -7.16 6.10 3.42
CA SER A 50 -7.53 6.27 2.01
C SER A 50 -7.10 5.06 1.18
N LEU A 51 -5.92 4.55 1.43
CA LEU A 51 -5.42 3.39 0.71
C LEU A 51 -6.23 2.15 1.05
N MET A 52 -6.58 1.97 2.32
CA MET A 52 -7.40 0.84 2.76
C MET A 52 -8.78 0.87 2.10
N ASP A 53 -9.37 2.04 1.95
CA ASP A 53 -10.65 2.18 1.24
C ASP A 53 -10.53 1.70 -0.21
N ARG A 54 -9.45 2.08 -0.88
CA ARG A 54 -9.23 1.69 -2.27
C ARG A 54 -8.99 0.19 -2.41
N MET A 55 -8.53 -0.44 -1.37
CA MET A 55 -8.34 -1.89 -1.35
C MET A 55 -9.63 -2.67 -1.13
N GLY A 56 -10.74 -1.99 -0.99
CA GLY A 56 -12.02 -2.63 -0.76
C GLY A 56 -12.21 -3.12 0.65
N ALA A 57 -11.50 -2.54 1.60
CA ALA A 57 -11.66 -2.87 3.02
C ALA A 57 -12.98 -2.33 3.57
N SER A 58 -13.58 -1.44 2.87
CA SER A 58 -14.86 -0.86 3.26
C SER A 58 -15.98 -1.83 2.95
N PRO A 59 -16.93 -1.99 3.84
CA PRO A 59 -18.12 -2.83 3.59
C PRO A 59 -19.01 -2.26 2.50
#